data_294aaf086dd7c4d45619858ad4944b21
#
_entry.id   294aaf086dd7c4d45619858ad4944b21
#
_cell.length_a   1.000
_cell.length_b   1.000
_cell.length_c   1.000
_cell.angle_alpha   90.00
_cell.angle_beta   90.00
_cell.angle_gamma   90.00
#
_symmetry.space_group_name_H-M   'P 1'
#
loop_
_entity.id
_entity.type
_entity.pdbx_description
1 polymer ?
#
loop_
_entity_poly.entity_id
_entity_poly.type
_entity_poly.pdbx_seq_one_letter_code
_entity_poly.pdbx_strand_id
1 'polypeptide(L)'
;DPALSLTPHGGAAGLILLRSFGKFFGLAGLRLGALWAPQDISSRLRSLLGVWPLAGPALEIGARAYQDAEWQTETRSRLAEARRRLDAILSGNGLTIAGGTDLFRLVEISDATKLWEALARQGVYVRRFGWSERLIRIGLPPTPTAEDRLATALSTLEP
;
A
#
# COMPACT_ATOMS: atom_id res chain seq x y z
N ASP A 1 -1.29 2.93 -11.87
CA ASP A 1 -1.36 3.56 -13.21
C ASP A 1 -0.15 3.13 -14.02
N PRO A 2 -0.34 2.41 -15.15
CA PRO A 2 0.78 2.00 -16.03
C PRO A 2 1.61 3.18 -16.56
N ALA A 3 0.98 4.34 -16.75
CA ALA A 3 1.63 5.55 -17.26
C ALA A 3 2.67 6.13 -16.28
N LEU A 4 2.55 5.82 -14.99
CA LEU A 4 3.48 6.24 -13.95
C LEU A 4 4.57 5.19 -13.66
N SER A 5 4.56 4.07 -14.36
CA SER A 5 5.50 2.98 -14.11
C SER A 5 6.87 3.29 -14.72
N LEU A 6 7.92 3.23 -13.89
CA LEU A 6 9.31 3.30 -14.37
C LEU A 6 9.85 1.95 -14.86
N THR A 7 9.04 0.91 -14.88
CA THR A 7 9.48 -0.43 -15.33
C THR A 7 10.06 -0.46 -16.75
N PRO A 8 9.54 0.31 -17.73
CA PRO A 8 10.14 0.37 -19.07
C PRO A 8 11.58 0.93 -19.11
N HIS A 9 11.98 1.64 -18.05
CA HIS A 9 13.32 2.22 -17.90
C HIS A 9 14.24 1.36 -17.03
N GLY A 10 13.81 0.16 -16.65
CA GLY A 10 14.60 -0.74 -15.80
C GLY A 10 15.97 -1.03 -16.41
N GLY A 11 17.01 -0.98 -15.57
CA GLY A 11 18.40 -1.14 -16.00
C GLY A 11 19.09 0.14 -16.46
N ALA A 12 18.38 1.27 -16.59
CA ALA A 12 19.00 2.56 -16.87
C ALA A 12 19.97 2.98 -15.75
N ALA A 13 21.05 3.65 -16.10
CA ALA A 13 22.03 4.16 -15.14
C ALA A 13 21.36 5.10 -14.13
N GLY A 14 21.67 4.94 -12.85
CA GLY A 14 21.11 5.73 -11.76
C GLY A 14 19.69 5.34 -11.33
N LEU A 15 19.05 4.35 -11.96
CA LEU A 15 17.70 3.90 -11.62
C LEU A 15 17.72 2.54 -10.91
N ILE A 16 17.12 2.49 -9.72
CA ILE A 16 16.85 1.26 -8.99
C ILE A 16 15.34 1.13 -8.79
N LEU A 17 14.77 0.05 -9.29
CA LEU A 17 13.36 -0.27 -9.13
C LEU A 17 13.18 -1.34 -8.06
N LEU A 18 12.34 -1.06 -7.08
CA LEU A 18 11.96 -2.02 -6.05
C LEU A 18 10.51 -2.46 -6.25
N ARG A 19 10.27 -3.75 -6.18
CA ARG A 19 8.94 -4.36 -6.23
C ARG A 19 8.67 -5.14 -4.95
N SER A 20 7.49 -4.97 -4.39
CA SER A 20 7.06 -5.65 -3.17
C SER A 20 5.93 -6.62 -3.47
N PHE A 21 5.99 -7.82 -2.90
CA PHE A 21 4.90 -8.79 -2.94
C PHE A 21 3.93 -8.63 -1.76
N GLY A 22 4.28 -7.86 -0.75
CA GLY A 22 3.47 -7.70 0.47
C GLY A 22 2.32 -6.70 0.38
N LYS A 23 2.13 -6.01 -0.75
CA LYS A 23 1.08 -5.00 -0.93
C LYS A 23 0.01 -5.50 -1.90
N PHE A 24 0.14 -5.17 -3.18
CA PHE A 24 -0.80 -5.55 -4.23
C PHE A 24 -1.09 -7.06 -4.28
N PHE A 25 -0.06 -7.90 -4.16
CA PHE A 25 -0.23 -9.36 -4.15
C PHE A 25 -0.71 -9.94 -2.81
N GLY A 26 -0.75 -9.16 -1.73
CA GLY A 26 -1.16 -9.66 -0.42
C GLY A 26 -0.20 -10.66 0.23
N LEU A 27 0.99 -10.86 -0.32
CA LEU A 27 1.95 -11.91 0.05
C LEU A 27 3.04 -11.42 1.03
N ALA A 28 2.67 -10.62 2.01
CA ALA A 28 3.63 -10.04 2.97
C ALA A 28 4.41 -11.10 3.76
N GLY A 29 3.78 -12.25 4.03
CA GLY A 29 4.39 -13.37 4.76
C GLY A 29 5.52 -14.08 4.01
N LEU A 30 5.56 -13.99 2.68
CA LEU A 30 6.62 -14.61 1.87
C LEU A 30 7.99 -13.92 2.06
N ARG A 31 8.04 -12.72 2.61
CA ARG A 31 9.27 -11.91 2.73
C ARG A 31 10.03 -11.77 1.41
N LEU A 32 9.29 -11.64 0.31
CA LEU A 32 9.78 -11.55 -1.06
C LEU A 32 9.70 -10.12 -1.58
N GLY A 33 10.79 -9.69 -2.19
CA GLY A 33 10.87 -8.47 -2.98
C GLY A 33 11.72 -8.71 -4.23
N ALA A 34 11.54 -7.90 -5.26
CA ALA A 34 12.39 -7.91 -6.43
C ALA A 34 13.05 -6.54 -6.61
N LEU A 35 14.28 -6.58 -7.07
CA LEU A 35 15.07 -5.39 -7.40
C LEU A 35 15.48 -5.49 -8.87
N TRP A 36 15.31 -4.40 -9.59
CA TRP A 36 15.85 -4.23 -10.94
C TRP A 36 16.78 -3.00 -10.92
N ALA A 37 18.05 -3.23 -11.17
CA ALA A 37 19.11 -2.22 -11.08
C ALA A 37 20.19 -2.48 -12.14
N PRO A 38 21.09 -1.52 -12.41
CA PRO A 38 22.31 -1.75 -13.18
C PRO A 38 23.13 -2.93 -12.65
N GLN A 39 23.90 -3.54 -13.54
CA GLN A 39 24.61 -4.80 -13.26
C GLN A 39 25.58 -4.71 -12.08
N ASP A 40 26.29 -3.60 -11.93
CA ASP A 40 27.24 -3.36 -10.84
C ASP A 40 26.54 -3.37 -9.46
N ILE A 41 25.39 -2.71 -9.36
CA ILE A 41 24.57 -2.67 -8.13
C ILE A 41 23.97 -4.06 -7.84
N SER A 42 23.43 -4.73 -8.87
CA SER A 42 22.86 -6.07 -8.74
C SER A 42 23.91 -7.09 -8.27
N SER A 43 25.13 -7.01 -8.81
CA SER A 43 26.24 -7.90 -8.42
C SER A 43 26.68 -7.68 -6.99
N ARG A 44 26.80 -6.41 -6.56
CA ARG A 44 27.13 -6.07 -5.15
C ARG A 44 26.05 -6.58 -4.19
N LEU A 45 24.78 -6.41 -4.54
CA LEU A 45 23.68 -6.90 -3.72
C LEU A 45 23.71 -8.42 -3.58
N ARG A 46 23.92 -9.15 -4.69
CA ARG A 46 24.04 -10.62 -4.64
C ARG A 46 25.18 -11.07 -3.73
N SER A 47 26.34 -10.41 -3.80
CA SER A 47 27.47 -10.71 -2.92
C SER A 47 27.15 -10.48 -1.45
N LEU A 48 26.39 -9.44 -1.12
CA LEU A 48 25.98 -9.12 0.26
C LEU A 48 24.92 -10.08 0.80
N LEU A 49 23.99 -10.53 -0.05
CA LEU A 49 22.91 -11.45 0.35
C LEU A 49 23.36 -12.91 0.50
N GLY A 50 24.48 -13.28 -0.08
CA GLY A 50 24.99 -14.64 -0.03
C GLY A 50 24.23 -15.60 -0.96
N VAL A 51 24.46 -16.91 -0.76
CA VAL A 51 24.01 -17.97 -1.69
C VAL A 51 22.57 -18.43 -1.47
N TRP A 52 21.99 -18.18 -0.32
CA TRP A 52 20.62 -18.59 0.03
C TRP A 52 19.76 -17.42 0.52
N PRO A 53 19.59 -16.36 -0.30
CA PRO A 53 18.89 -15.14 0.16
C PRO A 53 17.38 -15.31 0.29
N LEU A 54 16.80 -16.33 -0.35
CA LEU A 54 15.35 -16.53 -0.44
C LEU A 54 14.99 -18.00 -0.30
N ALA A 55 13.83 -18.27 0.30
CA ALA A 55 13.27 -19.60 0.35
C ALA A 55 12.75 -20.02 -1.04
N GLY A 56 13.04 -21.25 -1.47
CA GLY A 56 12.56 -21.79 -2.74
C GLY A 56 11.05 -21.67 -2.97
N PRO A 57 10.20 -22.04 -1.99
CA PRO A 57 8.74 -21.85 -2.10
C PRO A 57 8.32 -20.39 -2.33
N ALA A 58 9.04 -19.42 -1.74
CA ALA A 58 8.73 -18.01 -1.94
C ALA A 58 8.99 -17.56 -3.38
N LEU A 59 10.05 -18.06 -4.00
CA LEU A 59 10.36 -17.79 -5.42
C LEU A 59 9.30 -18.36 -6.36
N GLU A 60 8.89 -19.60 -6.13
CA GLU A 60 7.86 -20.27 -6.94
C GLU A 60 6.51 -19.54 -6.85
N ILE A 61 6.06 -19.22 -5.64
CA ILE A 61 4.82 -18.47 -5.42
C ILE A 61 4.90 -17.08 -6.06
N GLY A 62 6.04 -16.40 -5.90
CA GLY A 62 6.26 -15.09 -6.50
C GLY A 62 6.24 -15.12 -8.03
N ALA A 63 6.84 -16.12 -8.66
CA ALA A 63 6.82 -16.31 -10.09
C ALA A 63 5.39 -16.53 -10.62
N ARG A 64 4.61 -17.39 -9.97
CA ARG A 64 3.19 -17.61 -10.31
C ARG A 64 2.36 -16.32 -10.16
N ALA A 65 2.54 -15.59 -9.07
CA ALA A 65 1.83 -14.33 -8.85
C ALA A 65 2.11 -13.30 -9.96
N TYR A 66 3.32 -13.24 -10.48
CA TYR A 66 3.65 -12.36 -11.61
C TYR A 66 3.08 -12.83 -12.94
N GLN A 67 2.90 -14.12 -13.15
CA GLN A 67 2.37 -14.69 -14.38
C GLN A 67 0.84 -14.65 -14.44
N ASP A 68 0.15 -14.50 -13.32
CA ASP A 68 -1.31 -14.49 -13.24
C ASP A 68 -1.87 -13.11 -13.63
N ALA A 69 -1.92 -12.85 -14.93
CA ALA A 69 -2.39 -11.58 -15.48
C ALA A 69 -3.90 -11.35 -15.27
N GLU A 70 -4.69 -12.43 -15.25
CA GLU A 70 -6.13 -12.38 -15.02
C GLU A 70 -6.42 -11.92 -13.59
N TRP A 71 -5.84 -12.59 -12.60
CA TRP A 71 -5.95 -12.21 -11.19
C TRP A 71 -5.49 -10.77 -10.94
N GLN A 72 -4.39 -10.35 -11.59
CA GLN A 72 -3.89 -8.98 -11.46
C GLN A 72 -4.89 -7.96 -12.01
N THR A 73 -5.55 -8.24 -13.12
CA THR A 73 -6.54 -7.37 -13.74
C THR A 73 -7.78 -7.24 -12.86
N GLU A 74 -8.32 -8.37 -12.42
CA GLU A 74 -9.45 -8.40 -11.49
C GLU A 74 -9.15 -7.70 -10.16
N THR A 75 -7.96 -7.93 -9.62
CA THR A 75 -7.53 -7.32 -8.36
C THR A 75 -7.42 -5.80 -8.49
N ARG A 76 -6.90 -5.27 -9.61
CA ARG A 76 -6.90 -3.81 -9.85
C ARG A 76 -8.31 -3.24 -9.87
N SER A 77 -9.25 -3.91 -10.51
CA SER A 77 -10.65 -3.49 -10.55
C SER A 77 -11.27 -3.47 -9.15
N ARG A 78 -11.11 -4.56 -8.39
CA ARG A 78 -11.61 -4.66 -7.00
C ARG A 78 -11.02 -3.60 -6.08
N LEU A 79 -9.72 -3.33 -6.19
CA LEU A 79 -9.05 -2.30 -5.39
C LEU A 79 -9.56 -0.90 -5.75
N ALA A 80 -9.76 -0.62 -7.04
CA ALA A 80 -10.31 0.66 -7.48
C ALA A 80 -11.74 0.89 -6.97
N GLU A 81 -12.57 -0.16 -6.91
CA GLU A 81 -13.90 -0.10 -6.30
C GLU A 81 -13.84 0.12 -4.79
N ALA A 82 -13.01 -0.64 -4.07
CA ALA A 82 -12.83 -0.47 -2.63
C ALA A 82 -12.31 0.94 -2.29
N ARG A 83 -11.41 1.47 -3.11
CA ARG A 83 -10.95 2.86 -2.98
C ARG A 83 -12.11 3.86 -3.14
N ARG A 84 -12.98 3.69 -4.14
CA ARG A 84 -14.14 4.58 -4.32
C ARG A 84 -15.07 4.56 -3.11
N ARG A 85 -15.31 3.39 -2.51
CA ARG A 85 -16.11 3.29 -1.27
C ARG A 85 -15.43 3.99 -0.10
N LEU A 86 -14.11 3.80 0.06
CA LEU A 86 -13.34 4.52 1.07
C LEU A 86 -13.38 6.04 0.85
N ASP A 87 -13.24 6.50 -0.41
CA ASP A 87 -13.34 7.92 -0.76
C ASP A 87 -14.71 8.51 -0.36
N ALA A 88 -15.79 7.78 -0.61
CA ALA A 88 -17.13 8.19 -0.20
C ALA A 88 -17.29 8.29 1.33
N ILE A 89 -16.75 7.32 2.07
CA ILE A 89 -16.75 7.33 3.54
C ILE A 89 -15.98 8.56 4.07
N LEU A 90 -14.77 8.79 3.56
CA LEU A 90 -13.92 9.90 4.02
C LEU A 90 -14.55 11.26 3.71
N SER A 91 -14.97 11.48 2.46
CA SER A 91 -15.57 12.73 2.03
C SER A 91 -16.93 12.98 2.70
N GLY A 92 -17.74 11.93 2.90
CA GLY A 92 -19.01 12.01 3.61
C GLY A 92 -18.87 12.41 5.10
N ASN A 93 -17.68 12.22 5.68
CA ASN A 93 -17.34 12.68 7.05
C ASN A 93 -16.46 13.94 7.04
N GLY A 94 -16.45 14.72 5.96
CA GLY A 94 -15.78 16.01 5.88
C GLY A 94 -14.24 15.96 5.80
N LEU A 95 -13.65 14.78 5.54
CA LEU A 95 -12.20 14.63 5.46
C LEU A 95 -11.69 14.97 4.05
N THR A 96 -10.62 15.76 3.99
CA THR A 96 -9.97 16.14 2.72
C THR A 96 -8.98 15.06 2.28
N ILE A 97 -9.20 14.50 1.10
CA ILE A 97 -8.29 13.52 0.50
C ILE A 97 -7.19 14.28 -0.24
N ALA A 98 -5.99 14.29 0.33
CA ALA A 98 -4.80 14.92 -0.25
C ALA A 98 -4.12 14.06 -1.34
N GLY A 99 -4.41 12.74 -1.39
CA GLY A 99 -3.83 11.84 -2.38
C GLY A 99 -3.95 10.37 -1.99
N GLY A 100 -3.11 9.52 -2.61
CA GLY A 100 -3.05 8.10 -2.29
C GLY A 100 -2.94 7.19 -3.52
N THR A 101 -3.23 5.92 -3.31
CA THR A 101 -3.26 4.87 -4.33
C THR A 101 -4.54 4.05 -4.18
N ASP A 102 -4.72 3.01 -5.01
CA ASP A 102 -5.82 2.07 -4.83
C ASP A 102 -5.65 1.14 -3.60
N LEU A 103 -4.61 1.34 -2.79
CA LEU A 103 -4.37 0.58 -1.55
C LEU A 103 -4.61 1.40 -0.28
N PHE A 104 -4.58 2.72 -0.37
CA PHE A 104 -4.74 3.64 0.76
C PHE A 104 -5.05 5.06 0.29
N ARG A 105 -5.62 5.86 1.19
CA ARG A 105 -5.77 7.30 1.00
C ARG A 105 -4.91 8.07 2.00
N LEU A 106 -4.34 9.17 1.52
CA LEU A 106 -3.70 10.18 2.35
C LEU A 106 -4.74 11.27 2.62
N VAL A 107 -5.02 11.51 3.89
CA VAL A 107 -6.01 12.48 4.35
C VAL A 107 -5.28 13.64 5.01
N GLU A 108 -5.70 14.85 4.70
CA GLU A 108 -5.26 16.06 5.37
C GLU A 108 -6.32 16.52 6.38
N ILE A 109 -5.87 16.86 7.59
CA ILE A 109 -6.72 17.30 8.69
C ILE A 109 -5.95 18.29 9.58
N SER A 110 -6.64 19.08 10.39
CA SER A 110 -6.01 20.07 11.30
C SER A 110 -5.12 19.42 12.36
N ASP A 111 -5.51 18.26 12.88
CA ASP A 111 -4.79 17.51 13.93
C ASP A 111 -4.87 16.00 13.67
N ALA A 112 -3.83 15.47 13.03
CA ALA A 112 -3.73 14.04 12.73
C ALA A 112 -3.55 13.17 13.98
N THR A 113 -3.02 13.72 15.06
CA THR A 113 -2.84 13.01 16.33
C THR A 113 -4.19 12.82 17.01
N LYS A 114 -4.99 13.88 17.12
CA LYS A 114 -6.35 13.83 17.69
C LYS A 114 -7.21 12.80 16.93
N LEU A 115 -7.19 12.84 15.59
CA LEU A 115 -7.92 11.88 14.76
C LEU A 115 -7.42 10.44 14.98
N TRP A 116 -6.10 10.24 14.99
CA TRP A 116 -5.52 8.92 15.19
C TRP A 116 -5.91 8.32 16.56
N GLU A 117 -5.83 9.10 17.63
CA GLU A 117 -6.22 8.65 18.97
C GLU A 117 -7.71 8.31 19.06
N ALA A 118 -8.55 9.15 18.48
CA ALA A 118 -10.00 8.94 18.49
C ALA A 118 -10.41 7.66 17.76
N LEU A 119 -9.80 7.41 16.58
CA LEU A 119 -9.98 6.16 15.84
C LEU A 119 -9.42 4.94 16.58
N ALA A 120 -8.23 5.08 17.20
CA ALA A 120 -7.60 4.01 17.95
C ALA A 120 -8.44 3.58 19.17
N ARG A 121 -9.07 4.52 19.90
CA ARG A 121 -10.00 4.23 21.01
C ARG A 121 -11.21 3.40 20.55
N GLN A 122 -11.61 3.52 19.29
CA GLN A 122 -12.68 2.73 18.68
C GLN A 122 -12.17 1.46 17.98
N GLY A 123 -10.88 1.13 18.16
CA GLY A 123 -10.23 -0.05 17.58
C GLY A 123 -10.02 0.06 16.06
N VAL A 124 -9.98 1.27 15.51
CA VAL A 124 -9.62 1.52 14.11
C VAL A 124 -8.18 2.03 14.05
N TYR A 125 -7.27 1.19 13.58
CA TYR A 125 -5.87 1.54 13.49
C TYR A 125 -5.51 2.11 12.12
N VAL A 126 -5.00 3.34 12.10
CA VAL A 126 -4.56 4.05 10.90
C VAL A 126 -3.11 4.53 11.06
N ARG A 127 -2.47 4.97 10.00
CA ARG A 127 -1.07 5.39 10.03
C ARG A 127 -0.94 6.90 10.16
N ARG A 128 -0.38 7.37 11.28
CA ARG A 128 0.11 8.74 11.40
C ARG A 128 1.60 8.82 11.08
N PHE A 129 2.11 10.03 10.80
CA PHE A 129 3.50 10.27 10.44
C PHE A 129 4.18 11.16 11.48
N GLY A 130 5.39 10.79 11.91
CA GLY A 130 6.16 11.60 12.87
C GLY A 130 6.69 12.93 12.30
N TRP A 131 6.65 13.09 10.99
CA TRP A 131 7.09 14.29 10.28
C TRP A 131 5.93 15.24 9.88
N SER A 132 4.68 14.88 10.15
CA SER A 132 3.52 15.71 9.83
C SER A 132 2.43 15.57 10.90
N GLU A 133 1.97 16.70 11.39
CA GLU A 133 0.84 16.80 12.32
C GLU A 133 -0.52 16.87 11.60
N ARG A 134 -0.51 16.99 10.27
CA ARG A 134 -1.71 17.21 9.46
C ARG A 134 -2.07 16.04 8.55
N LEU A 135 -1.18 15.06 8.39
CA LEU A 135 -1.36 13.97 7.45
C LEU A 135 -1.56 12.65 8.17
N ILE A 136 -2.56 11.90 7.71
CA ILE A 136 -2.83 10.54 8.16
C ILE A 136 -3.10 9.65 6.96
N ARG A 137 -2.61 8.40 6.99
CA ARG A 137 -2.88 7.42 5.94
C ARG A 137 -3.87 6.40 6.42
N ILE A 138 -4.94 6.23 5.65
CA ILE A 138 -6.02 5.26 5.90
C ILE A 138 -5.97 4.19 4.81
N GLY A 139 -5.80 2.91 5.20
CA GLY A 139 -5.84 1.77 4.31
C GLY A 139 -7.27 1.39 3.94
N LEU A 140 -7.42 0.56 2.90
CA LEU A 140 -8.72 -0.01 2.55
C LEU A 140 -9.23 -0.89 3.69
N PRO A 141 -10.46 -0.70 4.17
CA PRO A 141 -11.12 -1.67 5.05
C PRO A 141 -11.27 -3.02 4.34
N PRO A 142 -10.97 -4.15 5.00
CA PRO A 142 -10.96 -5.45 4.34
C PRO A 142 -12.34 -6.06 4.07
N THR A 143 -13.38 -5.57 4.73
CA THR A 143 -14.75 -6.09 4.64
C THR A 143 -15.79 -4.97 4.72
N PRO A 144 -17.03 -5.18 4.25
CA PRO A 144 -18.13 -4.22 4.44
C PRO A 144 -18.33 -3.84 5.91
N THR A 145 -18.28 -4.80 6.84
CA THR A 145 -18.36 -4.52 8.28
C THR A 145 -17.24 -3.60 8.78
N ALA A 146 -16.04 -3.71 8.21
CA ALA A 146 -14.94 -2.80 8.54
C ALA A 146 -15.14 -1.42 7.92
N GLU A 147 -15.79 -1.32 6.75
CA GLU A 147 -16.22 -0.05 6.15
C GLU A 147 -17.25 0.66 7.04
N ASP A 148 -18.29 -0.05 7.50
CA ASP A 148 -19.32 0.46 8.41
C ASP A 148 -18.70 0.92 9.74
N ARG A 149 -17.77 0.13 10.29
CA ARG A 149 -17.06 0.49 11.51
C ARG A 149 -16.24 1.76 11.36
N LEU A 150 -15.53 1.92 10.24
CA LEU A 150 -14.78 3.14 9.95
C LEU A 150 -15.71 4.33 9.81
N ALA A 151 -16.80 4.19 9.06
CA ALA A 151 -17.80 5.25 8.89
C ALA A 151 -18.40 5.68 10.22
N THR A 152 -18.81 4.73 11.06
CA THR A 152 -19.33 5.00 12.42
C THR A 152 -18.29 5.70 13.29
N ALA A 153 -17.05 5.22 13.27
CA ALA A 153 -15.98 5.82 14.06
C ALA A 153 -15.68 7.27 13.64
N LEU A 154 -15.78 7.57 12.36
CA LEU A 154 -15.59 8.93 11.85
C LEU A 154 -16.78 9.84 12.18
N SER A 155 -18.03 9.35 12.09
CA SER A 155 -19.23 10.14 12.35
C SER A 155 -19.40 10.56 13.82
N THR A 156 -18.73 9.88 14.75
CA THR A 156 -18.74 10.22 16.18
C THR A 156 -17.65 11.23 16.59
N LEU A 157 -16.81 11.65 15.62
CA LEU A 157 -15.80 12.67 15.89
C LEU A 157 -16.45 14.06 15.84
N GLU A 158 -16.33 14.78 16.92
CA GLU A 158 -16.65 16.21 16.90
C GLU A 158 -15.67 16.95 15.98
N PRO A 159 -16.15 17.90 15.15
CA PRO A 159 -15.34 18.65 14.20
C PRO A 159 -14.23 19.50 14.86
#